data_89f7d05e0f2eeb91b74e164f48690696
#
_entry.id   89f7d05e0f2eeb91b74e164f48690696
#
_cell.length_a   1.000
_cell.length_b   1.000
_cell.length_c   1.000
_cell.angle_alpha   90.00
_cell.angle_beta   90.00
_cell.angle_gamma   90.00
#
_symmetry.space_group_name_H-M   'P 1'
#
loop_
_entity.id
_entity.type
_entity.pdbx_description
1 polymer ?
#
loop_
_entity_poly.entity_id
_entity_poly.type
_entity_poly.pdbx_seq_one_letter_code
_entity_poly.pdbx_strand_id
1 'polypeptide(L)'
;MFSPPLASPSSARRLTVNQLDCELIARRLCDRSPSTPADELAGHAAPAPHPAAVLLPLFQQDGRWRLLLIRRTERPKDVHSGQVGFPGGRVEPGDANADATALREAQEEIALPAERVRVLGRLRQLRTVSNFLVQPVVGFIPWPQPLRAEPGEVAHIFSIPLDWLAEPSRYRVELWPRANHPQARRVVFFDPHDGQVLWGVSARITLDLLDALGHLPIGRDPVPIHDRC
;
A
#
# COMPACT_ATOMS: atom_id res chain seq x y z
N MET A 1 -27.16 48.20 -17.89
CA MET A 1 -25.82 47.60 -17.94
C MET A 1 -25.89 46.26 -17.22
N PHE A 2 -26.01 45.17 -17.97
CA PHE A 2 -26.00 43.79 -17.39
C PHE A 2 -24.58 43.29 -17.49
N SER A 3 -23.96 43.02 -16.32
CA SER A 3 -22.69 42.31 -16.27
C SER A 3 -22.91 40.83 -16.52
N PRO A 4 -22.10 40.16 -17.36
CA PRO A 4 -22.22 38.72 -17.57
C PRO A 4 -21.76 37.93 -16.32
N PRO A 5 -22.35 36.74 -16.05
CA PRO A 5 -21.93 35.95 -14.92
C PRO A 5 -20.51 35.42 -15.12
N LEU A 6 -19.71 35.49 -14.06
CA LEU A 6 -18.37 34.93 -13.99
C LEU A 6 -18.42 33.44 -14.30
N ALA A 7 -17.66 32.99 -15.28
CA ALA A 7 -17.50 31.58 -15.64
C ALA A 7 -16.94 30.82 -14.44
N SER A 8 -17.63 29.79 -14.05
CA SER A 8 -17.18 28.84 -13.04
C SER A 8 -15.83 28.20 -13.44
N PRO A 9 -14.89 27.99 -12.51
CA PRO A 9 -13.61 27.39 -12.85
C PRO A 9 -13.81 26.02 -13.47
N SER A 10 -13.22 25.85 -14.65
CA SER A 10 -13.16 24.61 -15.42
C SER A 10 -12.93 23.42 -14.52
N SER A 11 -13.85 22.46 -14.51
CA SER A 11 -13.65 21.15 -13.89
C SER A 11 -12.54 20.42 -14.66
N ALA A 12 -11.31 20.54 -14.20
CA ALA A 12 -10.20 19.75 -14.70
C ALA A 12 -10.61 18.27 -14.61
N ARG A 13 -10.79 17.63 -15.76
CA ARG A 13 -11.16 16.21 -15.85
C ARG A 13 -10.13 15.42 -15.06
N ARG A 14 -10.53 14.79 -13.95
CA ARG A 14 -9.66 13.86 -13.23
C ARG A 14 -9.24 12.74 -14.18
N LEU A 15 -7.92 12.54 -14.30
CA LEU A 15 -7.38 11.40 -15.03
C LEU A 15 -7.87 10.11 -14.35
N THR A 16 -8.27 9.12 -15.12
CA THR A 16 -8.50 7.78 -14.60
C THR A 16 -7.16 7.14 -14.21
N VAL A 17 -7.17 6.15 -13.33
CA VAL A 17 -5.95 5.48 -12.87
C VAL A 17 -5.16 4.88 -14.06
N ASN A 18 -5.85 4.42 -15.09
CA ASN A 18 -5.21 3.84 -16.28
C ASN A 18 -4.60 4.89 -17.24
N GLN A 19 -4.86 6.18 -17.02
CA GLN A 19 -4.25 7.29 -17.75
C GLN A 19 -2.97 7.83 -17.09
N LEU A 20 -2.57 7.28 -15.94
CA LEU A 20 -1.32 7.61 -15.29
C LEU A 20 -0.14 6.96 -16.06
N ASP A 21 0.98 7.66 -16.08
CA ASP A 21 2.29 7.11 -16.46
C ASP A 21 3.24 7.07 -15.26
N CYS A 22 4.38 6.42 -15.41
CA CYS A 22 5.37 6.28 -14.34
C CYS A 22 5.88 7.62 -13.84
N GLU A 23 6.04 8.63 -14.70
CA GLU A 23 6.54 9.95 -14.33
C GLU A 23 5.53 10.71 -13.46
N LEU A 24 4.25 10.62 -13.83
CA LEU A 24 3.18 11.24 -13.06
C LEU A 24 2.99 10.55 -11.71
N ILE A 25 3.09 9.21 -11.67
CA ILE A 25 3.07 8.45 -10.42
C ILE A 25 4.24 8.90 -9.53
N ALA A 26 5.47 8.92 -10.04
CA ALA A 26 6.64 9.34 -9.28
C ALA A 26 6.52 10.76 -8.75
N ARG A 27 6.04 11.71 -9.55
CA ARG A 27 5.79 13.09 -9.09
C ARG A 27 4.79 13.14 -7.95
N ARG A 28 3.66 12.45 -8.08
CA ARG A 28 2.62 12.42 -7.04
C ARG A 28 3.08 11.81 -5.72
N LEU A 29 3.99 10.83 -5.79
CA LEU A 29 4.61 10.25 -4.60
C LEU A 29 5.64 11.18 -3.98
N CYS A 30 6.40 11.93 -4.79
CA CYS A 30 7.41 12.88 -4.34
C CYS A 30 6.79 14.11 -3.65
N ASP A 31 5.67 14.62 -4.17
CA ASP A 31 4.96 15.78 -3.61
C ASP A 31 4.39 15.53 -2.21
N ARG A 32 4.28 14.26 -1.84
CA ARG A 32 3.91 13.82 -0.48
C ARG A 32 5.17 13.53 0.31
N SER A 33 5.86 14.58 0.77
CA SER A 33 6.98 14.43 1.71
C SER A 33 6.64 13.42 2.79
N PRO A 34 7.54 12.46 3.11
CA PRO A 34 7.34 11.54 4.20
C PRO A 34 7.28 12.34 5.51
N SER A 35 6.09 12.75 5.92
CA SER A 35 5.93 13.19 7.30
C SER A 35 6.28 11.98 8.15
N THR A 36 7.32 12.12 8.97
CA THR A 36 7.60 11.19 10.07
C THR A 36 6.27 10.85 10.72
N PRO A 37 5.97 9.56 11.01
CA PRO A 37 4.81 9.24 11.80
C PRO A 37 4.89 10.15 13.02
N ALA A 38 3.91 11.02 13.21
CA ALA A 38 3.77 11.63 14.50
C ALA A 38 3.70 10.47 15.48
N ASP A 39 4.55 10.48 16.48
CA ASP A 39 4.63 9.46 17.55
C ASP A 39 3.36 9.49 18.40
N GLU A 40 2.20 9.32 17.74
CA GLU A 40 0.88 9.32 18.38
C GLU A 40 0.64 8.06 19.23
N LEU A 41 1.59 7.11 19.21
CA LEU A 41 1.62 5.97 20.11
C LEU A 41 2.70 6.11 21.21
N ALA A 42 3.37 7.23 21.28
CA ALA A 42 4.34 7.53 22.35
C ALA A 42 3.67 7.86 23.68
N GLY A 43 2.87 6.97 24.18
CA GLY A 43 2.77 6.78 25.62
C GLY A 43 4.11 6.23 26.08
N HIS A 44 4.74 6.84 27.04
CA HIS A 44 6.12 6.71 27.52
C HIS A 44 6.67 5.29 27.85
N ALA A 45 6.13 4.20 27.31
CA ALA A 45 6.55 2.83 27.63
C ALA A 45 6.47 1.80 26.46
N ALA A 46 6.18 2.21 25.22
CA ALA A 46 6.14 1.23 24.11
C ALA A 46 7.57 0.96 23.59
N PRO A 47 7.96 -0.32 23.36
CA PRO A 47 9.27 -0.63 22.78
C PRO A 47 9.42 0.00 21.40
N ALA A 48 10.67 0.34 21.01
CA ALA A 48 10.97 0.84 19.69
C ALA A 48 10.43 -0.12 18.61
N PRO A 49 9.77 0.38 17.54
CA PRO A 49 9.25 -0.48 16.51
C PRO A 49 10.38 -1.11 15.69
N HIS A 50 10.13 -2.33 15.23
CA HIS A 50 11.04 -3.02 14.32
C HIS A 50 10.90 -2.43 12.91
N PRO A 51 11.98 -1.92 12.29
CA PRO A 51 11.93 -1.39 10.94
C PRO A 51 11.66 -2.52 9.95
N ALA A 52 10.79 -2.24 8.98
CA ALA A 52 10.44 -3.15 7.89
C ALA A 52 10.15 -2.37 6.62
N ALA A 53 10.22 -3.03 5.47
CA ALA A 53 9.81 -2.45 4.20
C ALA A 53 9.04 -3.45 3.36
N VAL A 54 8.13 -2.94 2.54
CA VAL A 54 7.35 -3.73 1.58
C VAL A 54 7.40 -3.09 0.20
N LEU A 55 7.47 -3.91 -0.85
CA LEU A 55 7.39 -3.45 -2.23
C LEU A 55 5.93 -3.48 -2.70
N LEU A 56 5.47 -2.39 -3.31
CA LEU A 56 4.21 -2.29 -4.05
C LEU A 56 4.54 -2.36 -5.55
N PRO A 57 4.63 -3.55 -6.16
CA PRO A 57 4.98 -3.67 -7.56
C PRO A 57 3.79 -3.29 -8.43
N LEU A 58 3.96 -2.25 -9.24
CA LEU A 58 3.00 -1.79 -10.24
C LEU A 58 3.45 -2.22 -11.63
N PHE A 59 2.52 -2.68 -12.45
CA PHE A 59 2.77 -3.00 -13.85
C PHE A 59 1.56 -2.71 -14.72
N GLN A 60 1.77 -2.64 -16.02
CA GLN A 60 0.71 -2.52 -16.99
C GLN A 60 0.50 -3.84 -17.73
N GLN A 61 -0.76 -4.26 -17.82
CA GLN A 61 -1.18 -5.39 -18.63
C GLN A 61 -2.48 -5.01 -19.35
N ASP A 62 -2.51 -5.19 -20.65
CA ASP A 62 -3.66 -4.86 -21.52
C ASP A 62 -4.18 -3.42 -21.32
N GLY A 63 -3.24 -2.46 -21.20
CA GLY A 63 -3.56 -1.05 -20.97
C GLY A 63 -4.08 -0.69 -19.58
N ARG A 64 -4.08 -1.62 -18.63
CA ARG A 64 -4.54 -1.42 -17.26
C ARG A 64 -3.38 -1.53 -16.27
N TRP A 65 -3.34 -0.61 -15.32
CA TRP A 65 -2.46 -0.72 -14.18
C TRP A 65 -2.91 -1.81 -13.22
N ARG A 66 -1.98 -2.61 -12.76
CA ARG A 66 -2.21 -3.68 -11.79
C ARG A 66 -1.23 -3.56 -10.63
N LEU A 67 -1.69 -3.93 -9.45
CA LEU A 67 -0.90 -4.04 -8.21
C LEU A 67 -0.66 -5.52 -7.93
N LEU A 68 0.61 -5.90 -7.85
CA LEU A 68 1.00 -7.28 -7.53
C LEU A 68 0.97 -7.48 -6.01
N LEU A 69 0.47 -8.63 -5.62
CA LEU A 69 0.29 -9.06 -4.25
C LEU A 69 0.72 -10.51 -4.08
N ILE A 70 0.99 -10.90 -2.86
CA ILE A 70 1.24 -12.29 -2.48
C ILE A 70 0.22 -12.75 -1.44
N ARG A 71 -0.07 -14.04 -1.43
CA ARG A 71 -0.67 -14.72 -0.30
C ARG A 71 0.40 -15.52 0.42
N ARG A 72 0.59 -15.27 1.71
CA ARG A 72 1.57 -15.99 2.53
C ARG A 72 1.17 -17.44 2.72
N THR A 73 2.16 -18.30 2.84
CA THR A 73 1.95 -19.73 3.18
C THR A 73 1.31 -19.84 4.57
N GLU A 74 0.42 -20.81 4.73
CA GLU A 74 -0.17 -21.11 6.02
C GLU A 74 0.86 -21.81 6.91
N ARG A 75 1.18 -21.18 8.04
CA ARG A 75 2.12 -21.74 9.04
C ARG A 75 1.47 -21.75 10.41
N PRO A 76 1.51 -22.88 11.14
CA PRO A 76 1.04 -22.93 12.53
C PRO A 76 1.79 -21.87 13.37
N LYS A 77 1.04 -21.12 14.18
CA LYS A 77 1.55 -20.05 15.09
C LYS A 77 2.02 -18.76 14.44
N ASP A 78 1.94 -18.60 13.13
CA ASP A 78 2.17 -17.31 12.48
C ASP A 78 0.85 -16.50 12.42
N VAL A 79 0.79 -15.37 13.09
CA VAL A 79 -0.38 -14.47 13.11
C VAL A 79 -0.70 -13.86 11.75
N HIS A 80 0.23 -13.91 10.79
CA HIS A 80 0.07 -13.46 9.42
C HIS A 80 -0.12 -14.60 8.41
N SER A 81 -0.30 -15.84 8.93
CA SER A 81 -0.53 -17.05 8.14
C SER A 81 -1.68 -16.90 7.15
N GLY A 82 -1.45 -17.22 5.88
CA GLY A 82 -2.45 -17.15 4.82
C GLY A 82 -2.93 -15.75 4.42
N GLN A 83 -2.38 -14.69 5.02
CA GLN A 83 -2.79 -13.32 4.72
C GLN A 83 -2.28 -12.85 3.36
N VAL A 84 -3.07 -11.98 2.74
CA VAL A 84 -2.70 -11.24 1.53
C VAL A 84 -1.89 -10.01 1.92
N GLY A 85 -0.77 -9.81 1.23
CA GLY A 85 0.11 -8.69 1.47
C GLY A 85 0.98 -8.35 0.28
N PHE A 86 1.97 -7.51 0.53
CA PHE A 86 3.02 -7.16 -0.40
C PHE A 86 4.27 -7.97 -0.09
N PRO A 87 5.12 -8.25 -1.08
CA PRO A 87 6.46 -8.77 -0.82
C PRO A 87 7.20 -7.82 0.12
N GLY A 88 7.84 -8.38 1.16
CA GLY A 88 8.55 -7.55 2.12
C GLY A 88 8.73 -8.18 3.49
N GLY A 89 9.65 -7.57 4.25
CA GLY A 89 10.04 -8.06 5.56
C GLY A 89 10.83 -7.06 6.38
N ARG A 90 11.60 -7.58 7.32
CA ARG A 90 12.42 -6.79 8.25
C ARG A 90 13.64 -6.20 7.56
N VAL A 91 14.04 -5.00 8.02
CA VAL A 91 15.35 -4.46 7.67
C VAL A 91 16.44 -5.33 8.29
N GLU A 92 17.41 -5.74 7.47
CA GLU A 92 18.58 -6.48 7.89
C GLU A 92 19.84 -5.59 7.94
N PRO A 93 20.89 -5.99 8.70
CA PRO A 93 22.09 -5.16 8.83
C PRO A 93 22.81 -4.84 7.52
N GLY A 94 22.58 -5.63 6.44
CA GLY A 94 23.15 -5.42 5.11
C GLY A 94 22.34 -4.47 4.23
N ASP A 95 21.13 -4.10 4.63
CA ASP A 95 20.25 -3.26 3.84
C ASP A 95 20.66 -1.78 3.95
N ALA A 96 21.04 -1.16 2.83
CA ALA A 96 21.45 0.23 2.80
C ALA A 96 20.32 1.21 3.17
N ASN A 97 19.06 0.84 2.87
CA ASN A 97 17.86 1.62 3.14
C ASN A 97 16.61 0.75 2.92
N ALA A 98 15.42 1.33 3.14
CA ALA A 98 14.16 0.63 2.99
C ALA A 98 13.89 0.12 1.55
N ASP A 99 14.40 0.79 0.51
CA ASP A 99 14.27 0.29 -0.86
C ASP A 99 15.08 -1.00 -1.04
N ALA A 100 16.30 -1.05 -0.49
CA ALA A 100 17.13 -2.26 -0.52
C ALA A 100 16.43 -3.43 0.18
N THR A 101 15.85 -3.20 1.35
CA THR A 101 15.04 -4.22 2.06
C THR A 101 13.89 -4.72 1.18
N ALA A 102 13.06 -3.81 0.66
CA ALA A 102 11.89 -4.17 -0.14
C ALA A 102 12.26 -4.94 -1.42
N LEU A 103 13.37 -4.58 -2.04
CA LEU A 103 13.88 -5.24 -3.26
C LEU A 103 14.48 -6.62 -2.94
N ARG A 104 15.25 -6.74 -1.85
CA ARG A 104 15.81 -8.02 -1.40
C ARG A 104 14.70 -9.02 -1.09
N GLU A 105 13.72 -8.61 -0.30
CA GLU A 105 12.56 -9.45 0.06
C GLU A 105 11.75 -9.87 -1.18
N ALA A 106 11.54 -8.97 -2.13
CA ALA A 106 10.85 -9.32 -3.38
C ALA A 106 11.66 -10.31 -4.23
N GLN A 107 12.99 -10.22 -4.21
CA GLN A 107 13.86 -11.20 -4.85
C GLN A 107 13.76 -12.58 -4.17
N GLU A 108 13.73 -12.63 -2.84
CA GLU A 108 13.66 -13.84 -2.04
C GLU A 108 12.27 -14.49 -2.14
N GLU A 109 11.20 -13.74 -1.95
CA GLU A 109 9.83 -14.24 -1.87
C GLU A 109 9.22 -14.60 -3.23
N ILE A 110 9.53 -13.82 -4.29
CA ILE A 110 8.89 -13.98 -5.61
C ILE A 110 9.86 -14.02 -6.80
N ALA A 111 11.15 -14.14 -6.54
CA ALA A 111 12.21 -14.15 -7.55
C ALA A 111 12.15 -12.94 -8.51
N LEU A 112 11.76 -11.77 -8.01
CA LEU A 112 11.74 -10.52 -8.77
C LEU A 112 13.13 -9.84 -8.68
N PRO A 113 13.93 -9.79 -9.76
CA PRO A 113 15.25 -9.19 -9.71
C PRO A 113 15.18 -7.68 -9.43
N ALA A 114 16.02 -7.18 -8.52
CA ALA A 114 16.03 -5.78 -8.09
C ALA A 114 16.25 -4.82 -9.28
N GLU A 115 17.09 -5.19 -10.24
CA GLU A 115 17.37 -4.42 -11.45
C GLU A 115 16.17 -4.32 -12.42
N ARG A 116 15.15 -5.14 -12.21
CA ARG A 116 13.88 -5.07 -12.96
C ARG A 116 12.88 -4.11 -12.33
N VAL A 117 13.18 -3.58 -11.16
CA VAL A 117 12.29 -2.68 -10.44
C VAL A 117 12.78 -1.25 -10.56
N ARG A 118 12.00 -0.39 -11.17
CA ARG A 118 12.20 1.05 -11.11
C ARG A 118 11.44 1.59 -9.90
N VAL A 119 12.14 1.97 -8.85
CA VAL A 119 11.52 2.64 -7.68
C VAL A 119 10.94 3.98 -8.13
N LEU A 120 9.65 4.19 -7.90
CA LEU A 120 8.91 5.41 -8.24
C LEU A 120 8.82 6.37 -7.05
N GLY A 121 8.87 5.85 -5.85
CA GLY A 121 8.80 6.63 -4.61
C GLY A 121 8.34 5.79 -3.42
N ARG A 122 8.03 6.49 -2.32
CA ARG A 122 7.63 5.86 -1.06
C ARG A 122 6.32 6.48 -0.57
N LEU A 123 5.52 5.67 0.11
CA LEU A 123 4.37 6.18 0.86
C LEU A 123 4.80 6.49 2.29
N ARG A 124 3.88 7.03 3.08
CA ARG A 124 4.08 7.27 4.50
C ARG A 124 4.34 5.94 5.24
N GLN A 125 5.24 5.98 6.20
CA GLN A 125 5.45 4.85 7.10
C GLN A 125 4.20 4.56 7.93
N LEU A 126 3.98 3.29 8.22
CA LEU A 126 2.84 2.82 8.99
C LEU A 126 3.32 1.93 10.15
N ARG A 127 2.89 2.26 11.37
CA ARG A 127 3.12 1.38 12.52
C ARG A 127 2.05 0.30 12.60
N THR A 128 2.46 -0.96 12.71
CA THR A 128 1.55 -2.11 12.82
C THR A 128 1.31 -2.48 14.30
N VAL A 129 0.26 -3.26 14.54
CA VAL A 129 -0.02 -3.81 15.89
C VAL A 129 1.03 -4.79 16.36
N SER A 130 1.72 -5.46 15.43
CA SER A 130 2.86 -6.34 15.72
C SER A 130 4.17 -5.58 15.93
N ASN A 131 4.07 -4.26 16.19
CA ASN A 131 5.19 -3.36 16.47
C ASN A 131 6.24 -3.24 15.36
N PHE A 132 5.83 -3.32 14.09
CA PHE A 132 6.67 -2.97 12.96
C PHE A 132 6.42 -1.53 12.52
N LEU A 133 7.47 -0.84 12.09
CA LEU A 133 7.40 0.40 11.33
C LEU A 133 7.65 0.06 9.87
N VAL A 134 6.60 -0.04 9.10
CA VAL A 134 6.64 -0.49 7.70
C VAL A 134 6.81 0.71 6.78
N GLN A 135 7.84 0.70 5.93
CA GLN A 135 8.04 1.63 4.82
C GLN A 135 7.50 1.01 3.53
N PRO A 136 6.38 1.50 2.98
CA PRO A 136 5.94 1.07 1.67
C PRO A 136 6.76 1.75 0.58
N VAL A 137 7.31 0.95 -0.35
CA VAL A 137 8.10 1.36 -1.52
C VAL A 137 7.30 1.04 -2.77
N VAL A 138 7.02 2.03 -3.59
CA VAL A 138 6.29 1.85 -4.84
C VAL A 138 7.28 1.65 -5.99
N GLY A 139 7.17 0.54 -6.70
CA GLY A 139 8.04 0.20 -7.81
C GLY A 139 7.26 -0.14 -9.07
N PHE A 140 7.76 0.29 -10.23
CA PHE A 140 7.30 -0.17 -11.54
C PHE A 140 8.12 -1.37 -11.98
N ILE A 141 7.45 -2.39 -12.51
CA ILE A 141 8.08 -3.56 -13.13
C ILE A 141 7.60 -3.71 -14.57
N PRO A 142 8.49 -3.97 -15.54
CA PRO A 142 8.07 -4.34 -16.90
C PRO A 142 7.29 -5.66 -16.84
N TRP A 143 6.29 -5.81 -17.69
CA TRP A 143 5.48 -7.03 -17.73
C TRP A 143 5.46 -7.66 -19.12
N PRO A 144 5.50 -9.00 -19.27
CA PRO A 144 5.49 -10.03 -18.20
C PRO A 144 6.85 -10.21 -17.50
N GLN A 145 6.81 -10.76 -16.25
CA GLN A 145 7.98 -11.18 -15.49
C GLN A 145 7.88 -12.68 -15.14
N PRO A 146 8.97 -13.44 -15.19
CA PRO A 146 9.01 -14.86 -14.83
C PRO A 146 9.07 -15.02 -13.29
N LEU A 147 8.02 -14.56 -12.59
CA LEU A 147 7.95 -14.63 -11.15
C LEU A 147 7.81 -16.09 -10.67
N ARG A 148 8.44 -16.38 -9.54
CA ARG A 148 8.37 -17.69 -8.88
C ARG A 148 8.24 -17.50 -7.38
N ALA A 149 7.15 -18.04 -6.82
CA ALA A 149 6.94 -18.05 -5.38
C ALA A 149 7.98 -18.90 -4.67
N GLU A 150 8.53 -18.42 -3.55
CA GLU A 150 9.28 -19.22 -2.60
C GLU A 150 8.28 -20.08 -1.79
N PRO A 151 8.26 -21.41 -1.96
CA PRO A 151 7.16 -22.25 -1.41
C PRO A 151 7.07 -22.20 0.10
N GLY A 152 8.19 -21.91 0.78
CA GLY A 152 8.24 -21.77 2.23
C GLY A 152 7.50 -20.52 2.74
N GLU A 153 7.32 -19.48 1.94
CA GLU A 153 6.84 -18.17 2.36
C GLU A 153 5.61 -17.69 1.60
N VAL A 154 5.54 -17.99 0.31
CA VAL A 154 4.52 -17.52 -0.61
C VAL A 154 3.73 -18.69 -1.19
N ALA A 155 2.45 -18.75 -0.87
CA ALA A 155 1.52 -19.74 -1.41
C ALA A 155 0.99 -19.36 -2.79
N HIS A 156 0.89 -18.04 -3.09
CA HIS A 156 0.31 -17.57 -4.35
C HIS A 156 0.77 -16.15 -4.67
N ILE A 157 1.11 -15.90 -5.95
CA ILE A 157 1.40 -14.58 -6.52
C ILE A 157 0.23 -14.22 -7.42
N PHE A 158 -0.35 -13.04 -7.24
CA PHE A 158 -1.47 -12.57 -8.04
C PHE A 158 -1.47 -11.05 -8.17
N SER A 159 -2.41 -10.51 -8.90
CA SER A 159 -2.52 -9.06 -9.03
C SER A 159 -3.96 -8.60 -9.11
N ILE A 160 -4.23 -7.39 -8.63
CA ILE A 160 -5.55 -6.76 -8.69
C ILE A 160 -5.44 -5.49 -9.55
N PRO A 161 -6.39 -5.24 -10.48
CA PRO A 161 -6.42 -4.01 -11.25
C PRO A 161 -6.59 -2.78 -10.35
N LEU A 162 -5.80 -1.72 -10.58
CA LEU A 162 -5.89 -0.50 -9.77
C LEU A 162 -7.23 0.21 -9.91
N ASP A 163 -7.86 0.15 -11.06
CA ASP A 163 -9.19 0.73 -11.29
C ASP A 163 -10.28 0.00 -10.48
N TRP A 164 -10.14 -1.33 -10.29
CA TRP A 164 -11.02 -2.10 -9.40
C TRP A 164 -10.81 -1.72 -7.93
N LEU A 165 -9.54 -1.55 -7.50
CA LEU A 165 -9.21 -1.12 -6.13
C LEU A 165 -9.66 0.33 -5.87
N ALA A 166 -9.65 1.19 -6.89
CA ALA A 166 -10.08 2.58 -6.79
C ALA A 166 -11.61 2.76 -6.71
N GLU A 167 -12.38 1.70 -6.95
CA GLU A 167 -13.84 1.76 -6.88
C GLU A 167 -14.30 1.81 -5.41
N PRO A 168 -14.98 2.89 -4.97
CA PRO A 168 -15.33 3.08 -3.55
C PRO A 168 -16.25 2.01 -2.96
N SER A 169 -17.02 1.33 -3.80
CA SER A 169 -17.91 0.25 -3.39
C SER A 169 -17.18 -1.06 -3.06
N ARG A 170 -15.88 -1.16 -3.40
CA ARG A 170 -15.07 -2.37 -3.24
C ARG A 170 -14.43 -2.51 -1.87
N TYR A 171 -14.53 -1.51 -1.01
CA TYR A 171 -13.97 -1.62 0.33
C TYR A 171 -14.91 -1.08 1.40
N ARG A 172 -14.76 -1.61 2.59
CA ARG A 172 -15.45 -1.16 3.80
C ARG A 172 -14.48 -0.99 4.96
N VAL A 173 -14.88 -0.22 5.95
CA VAL A 173 -14.14 -0.02 7.20
C VAL A 173 -14.94 -0.60 8.34
N GLU A 174 -14.34 -1.50 9.10
CA GLU A 174 -14.90 -2.08 10.32
C GLU A 174 -14.23 -1.48 11.56
N LEU A 175 -14.99 -1.36 12.64
CA LEU A 175 -14.49 -0.91 13.93
C LEU A 175 -14.25 -2.13 14.83
N TRP A 176 -12.98 -2.42 15.11
CA TRP A 176 -12.59 -3.53 15.95
C TRP A 176 -12.23 -3.04 17.35
N PRO A 177 -12.80 -3.62 18.42
CA PRO A 177 -12.43 -3.29 19.80
C PRO A 177 -10.93 -3.48 20.03
N ARG A 178 -10.33 -2.59 20.83
CA ARG A 178 -8.95 -2.70 21.30
C ARG A 178 -8.95 -2.99 22.79
N ALA A 179 -8.22 -4.03 23.19
CA ALA A 179 -8.02 -4.30 24.62
C ALA A 179 -7.34 -3.10 25.28
N ASN A 180 -7.91 -2.63 26.38
CA ASN A 180 -7.38 -1.52 27.19
C ASN A 180 -7.25 -0.16 26.48
N HIS A 181 -8.05 0.08 25.43
CA HIS A 181 -8.05 1.36 24.73
C HIS A 181 -9.50 1.83 24.47
N PRO A 182 -9.84 3.12 24.77
CA PRO A 182 -11.22 3.61 24.67
C PRO A 182 -11.72 3.69 23.22
N GLN A 183 -10.83 3.77 22.24
CA GLN A 183 -11.20 3.89 20.83
C GLN A 183 -11.03 2.57 20.11
N ALA A 184 -12.05 2.19 19.34
CA ALA A 184 -11.99 1.06 18.43
C ALA A 184 -11.01 1.33 17.28
N ARG A 185 -10.37 0.27 16.81
CA ARG A 185 -9.46 0.34 15.66
C ARG A 185 -10.26 0.24 14.36
N ARG A 186 -9.95 1.09 13.42
CA ARG A 186 -10.49 1.02 12.06
C ARG A 186 -9.70 0.00 11.24
N VAL A 187 -10.36 -1.00 10.71
CA VAL A 187 -9.77 -2.05 9.88
C VAL A 187 -10.42 -2.01 8.50
N VAL A 188 -9.61 -1.92 7.46
CA VAL A 188 -10.05 -1.85 6.07
C VAL A 188 -10.14 -3.26 5.50
N PHE A 189 -11.22 -3.54 4.77
CA PHE A 189 -11.44 -4.78 4.03
C PHE A 189 -11.86 -4.43 2.60
N PHE A 190 -11.17 -4.98 1.63
CA PHE A 190 -11.68 -5.02 0.26
C PHE A 190 -12.57 -6.25 0.04
N ASP A 191 -13.49 -6.15 -0.91
CA ASP A 191 -14.22 -7.30 -1.38
C ASP A 191 -13.27 -8.38 -1.90
N PRO A 192 -13.65 -9.66 -1.88
CA PRO A 192 -12.84 -10.70 -2.49
C PRO A 192 -12.61 -10.45 -3.98
N HIS A 193 -11.36 -10.54 -4.43
CA HIS A 193 -10.98 -10.54 -5.84
C HIS A 193 -10.31 -11.88 -6.16
N ASP A 194 -10.89 -12.66 -7.06
CA ASP A 194 -10.43 -14.01 -7.40
C ASP A 194 -10.21 -14.91 -6.15
N GLY A 195 -11.14 -14.82 -5.19
CA GLY A 195 -11.09 -15.56 -3.94
C GLY A 195 -10.06 -15.06 -2.92
N GLN A 196 -9.32 -13.99 -3.20
CA GLN A 196 -8.35 -13.39 -2.30
C GLN A 196 -8.94 -12.17 -1.59
N VAL A 197 -8.75 -12.07 -0.28
CA VAL A 197 -9.24 -10.95 0.53
C VAL A 197 -8.06 -10.07 0.96
N LEU A 198 -8.05 -8.83 0.46
CA LEU A 198 -7.08 -7.81 0.88
C LEU A 198 -7.67 -7.05 2.07
N TRP A 199 -7.01 -7.09 3.22
CA TRP A 199 -7.50 -6.44 4.44
C TRP A 199 -6.38 -5.93 5.35
N GLY A 200 -6.75 -5.20 6.39
CA GLY A 200 -5.84 -4.75 7.44
C GLY A 200 -4.77 -3.77 6.96
N VAL A 201 -3.52 -4.01 7.33
CA VAL A 201 -2.37 -3.14 7.00
C VAL A 201 -2.18 -3.03 5.49
N SER A 202 -2.23 -4.14 4.76
CA SER A 202 -2.04 -4.14 3.31
C SER A 202 -3.15 -3.39 2.58
N ALA A 203 -4.40 -3.53 3.03
CA ALA A 203 -5.53 -2.76 2.51
C ALA A 203 -5.36 -1.26 2.81
N ARG A 204 -4.87 -0.91 3.99
CA ARG A 204 -4.60 0.48 4.35
C ARG A 204 -3.52 1.09 3.47
N ILE A 205 -2.39 0.40 3.28
CA ILE A 205 -1.32 0.82 2.37
C ILE A 205 -1.86 1.01 0.94
N THR A 206 -2.76 0.13 0.49
CA THR A 206 -3.41 0.26 -0.82
C THR A 206 -4.26 1.53 -0.92
N LEU A 207 -5.04 1.87 0.11
CA LEU A 207 -5.78 3.14 0.13
C LEU A 207 -4.85 4.35 0.13
N ASP A 208 -3.73 4.30 0.87
CA ASP A 208 -2.74 5.38 0.90
C ASP A 208 -2.08 5.55 -0.49
N LEU A 209 -1.85 4.46 -1.23
CA LEU A 209 -1.42 4.52 -2.64
C LEU A 209 -2.46 5.19 -3.52
N LEU A 210 -3.72 4.74 -3.46
CA LEU A 210 -4.81 5.31 -4.27
C LEU A 210 -5.04 6.79 -3.99
N ASP A 211 -4.92 7.21 -2.73
CA ASP A 211 -4.98 8.60 -2.32
C ASP A 211 -3.79 9.40 -2.88
N ALA A 212 -2.57 8.86 -2.79
CA ALA A 212 -1.39 9.45 -3.40
C ALA A 212 -1.56 9.63 -4.92
N LEU A 213 -2.19 8.67 -5.57
CA LEU A 213 -2.51 8.74 -6.99
C LEU A 213 -3.73 9.63 -7.33
N GLY A 214 -4.38 10.24 -6.33
CA GLY A 214 -5.54 11.13 -6.50
C GLY A 214 -6.82 10.41 -6.89
N HIS A 215 -6.98 9.13 -6.56
CA HIS A 215 -8.11 8.28 -6.95
C HIS A 215 -9.05 7.93 -5.81
N LEU A 216 -8.83 8.42 -4.59
CA LEU A 216 -9.86 8.34 -3.56
C LEU A 216 -10.94 9.41 -3.76
N PRO A 217 -12.22 9.12 -3.51
CA PRO A 217 -13.29 10.09 -3.60
C PRO A 217 -13.07 11.20 -2.57
N ILE A 218 -13.19 12.47 -3.02
CA ILE A 218 -13.21 13.64 -2.12
C ILE A 218 -14.41 13.48 -1.18
N GLY A 219 -14.18 13.56 0.13
CA GLY A 219 -15.24 13.56 1.15
C GLY A 219 -15.60 12.21 1.79
N ARG A 220 -15.03 11.10 1.33
CA ARG A 220 -14.84 9.95 2.22
C ARG A 220 -13.43 10.08 2.73
N ASP A 221 -13.28 10.46 4.00
CA ASP A 221 -11.97 10.46 4.62
C ASP A 221 -11.28 9.16 4.23
N PRO A 222 -10.12 9.23 3.51
CA PRO A 222 -9.21 8.10 3.56
C PRO A 222 -9.10 7.85 5.05
N VAL A 223 -9.35 6.65 5.49
CA VAL A 223 -9.33 6.32 6.92
C VAL A 223 -8.32 7.25 7.57
N PRO A 224 -8.73 8.20 8.45
CA PRO A 224 -7.84 9.25 8.88
C PRO A 224 -6.53 8.62 9.25
N ILE A 225 -5.44 9.11 8.69
CA ILE A 225 -4.09 8.57 8.92
C ILE A 225 -3.76 8.68 10.40
N HIS A 226 -4.52 9.51 11.06
CA HIS A 226 -4.56 9.75 12.48
C HIS A 226 -5.78 9.05 13.07
N ASP A 227 -5.62 7.83 13.62
CA ASP A 227 -6.30 7.56 14.86
C ASP A 227 -5.84 8.68 15.78
N ARG A 228 -6.56 9.81 15.77
CA ARG A 228 -6.44 10.77 16.84
C ARG A 228 -6.88 10.04 18.10
N CYS A 229 -5.94 9.58 18.85
CA CYS A 229 -6.06 9.33 20.28
C CYS A 229 -5.52 10.51 21.02
#